data_eda7686738f3ff8d661e311f7250011d
#
_entry.id   eda7686738f3ff8d661e311f7250011d
#
_cell.length_a   1.000
_cell.length_b   1.000
_cell.length_c   1.000
_cell.angle_alpha   90.00
_cell.angle_beta   90.00
_cell.angle_gamma   90.00
#
_symmetry.space_group_name_H-M   'P 1'
#
loop_
_entity.id
_entity.type
_entity.pdbx_description
1 polymer ?
#
loop_
_entity_poly.entity_id
_entity_poly.type
_entity_poly.pdbx_seq_one_letter_code
_entity_poly.pdbx_strand_id
1 'polypeptide(L)'
;MSLKIKLVLIPLLCGLSLLSNAQTALADVTPQRSLPFMAGEWFQFRIHYGIFNASYATLELTKDSVNGIPVLHAKGYGTTTGLARWFFKVEDHYDTYFDEKKVIPYWFIRDIDEGGYTKNLEINFDHHKNLAHVKNLEKNEKKTYKIADNAQDLMSAFYYLRAYYPDHKLKPNETFSINMFFDYENYVFKMKYLGTEILSTKFGNVRCMKFRPYVQSERVFREQESVTLWITDDGNKIPIRLKADLVFGSIKVDLEKFKNLVAPFKIQFN
;
A
#
# COMPACT_ATOMS: atom_id res chain seq x y z
N MET A 1 -38.10 29.94 -14.65
CA MET A 1 -38.08 30.10 -16.14
C MET A 1 -37.14 29.01 -16.66
N SER A 2 -37.75 27.99 -17.24
CA SER A 2 -37.11 26.73 -17.66
C SER A 2 -36.55 26.89 -19.07
N LEU A 3 -35.30 26.52 -19.28
CA LEU A 3 -34.76 26.37 -20.65
C LEU A 3 -34.29 24.91 -20.85
N LYS A 4 -35.16 24.13 -21.47
CA LYS A 4 -34.88 22.81 -22.01
C LYS A 4 -34.19 22.97 -23.35
N ILE A 5 -32.99 22.45 -23.50
CA ILE A 5 -32.37 22.28 -24.82
C ILE A 5 -32.41 20.77 -25.14
N LYS A 6 -33.13 20.50 -26.24
CA LYS A 6 -33.37 19.19 -26.83
C LYS A 6 -32.15 18.72 -27.64
N LEU A 7 -31.84 17.50 -27.42
CA LEU A 7 -30.90 16.61 -28.15
C LEU A 7 -31.37 16.46 -29.61
N VAL A 8 -30.43 16.53 -30.55
CA VAL A 8 -30.62 16.06 -31.93
C VAL A 8 -29.68 14.86 -32.14
N LEU A 9 -30.29 13.69 -32.33
CA LEU A 9 -29.64 12.47 -32.78
C LEU A 9 -29.39 12.53 -34.29
N ILE A 10 -28.20 12.16 -34.72
CA ILE A 10 -27.96 11.66 -36.09
C ILE A 10 -27.08 10.42 -35.97
N PRO A 11 -27.48 9.26 -36.51
CA PRO A 11 -26.68 8.05 -36.53
C PRO A 11 -25.81 8.04 -37.79
N LEU A 12 -24.52 7.67 -37.65
CA LEU A 12 -23.74 7.21 -38.78
C LEU A 12 -23.07 5.89 -38.45
N LEU A 13 -23.40 4.92 -39.26
CA LEU A 13 -23.02 3.51 -39.23
C LEU A 13 -21.61 3.31 -39.84
N CYS A 14 -20.99 2.21 -39.43
CA CYS A 14 -19.91 1.45 -40.08
C CYS A 14 -18.47 1.87 -39.84
N GLY A 15 -17.79 0.99 -39.14
CA GLY A 15 -16.34 0.86 -39.07
C GLY A 15 -15.96 -0.18 -38.02
N LEU A 16 -16.14 -1.49 -38.33
CA LEU A 16 -15.51 -2.57 -37.57
C LEU A 16 -13.99 -2.37 -37.62
N SER A 17 -13.38 -2.04 -36.51
CA SER A 17 -11.97 -2.34 -36.25
C SER A 17 -11.89 -2.99 -34.87
N LEU A 18 -11.55 -4.26 -34.92
CA LEU A 18 -11.22 -5.10 -33.78
C LEU A 18 -10.04 -4.51 -33.02
N LEU A 19 -10.31 -3.65 -32.05
CA LEU A 19 -9.35 -3.35 -30.99
C LEU A 19 -9.50 -4.47 -29.98
N SER A 20 -8.66 -5.50 -30.10
CA SER A 20 -8.40 -6.46 -29.07
C SER A 20 -7.93 -5.69 -27.83
N ASN A 21 -8.80 -5.56 -26.83
CA ASN A 21 -8.41 -5.26 -25.48
C ASN A 21 -7.50 -6.40 -25.03
N ALA A 22 -6.20 -6.22 -25.17
CA ALA A 22 -5.22 -7.00 -24.43
C ALA A 22 -5.33 -6.60 -22.96
N GLN A 23 -6.37 -7.09 -22.31
CA GLN A 23 -6.36 -7.32 -20.89
C GLN A 23 -5.24 -8.32 -20.66
N THR A 24 -4.07 -7.83 -20.27
CA THR A 24 -3.00 -8.68 -19.76
C THR A 24 -3.53 -9.29 -18.46
N ALA A 25 -4.24 -10.40 -18.59
CA ALA A 25 -4.45 -11.31 -17.50
C ALA A 25 -3.05 -11.58 -16.94
N LEU A 26 -2.82 -11.27 -15.68
CA LEU A 26 -1.67 -11.76 -14.93
C LEU A 26 -1.81 -13.30 -14.97
N ALA A 27 -1.22 -13.89 -15.99
CA ALA A 27 -1.10 -15.33 -16.10
C ALA A 27 -0.44 -15.82 -14.81
N ASP A 28 -0.82 -16.99 -14.41
CA ASP A 28 -0.34 -17.79 -13.28
C ASP A 28 1.18 -18.06 -13.40
N VAL A 29 1.96 -16.99 -13.41
CA VAL A 29 3.42 -17.05 -13.35
C VAL A 29 3.77 -17.11 -11.90
N THR A 30 3.93 -18.32 -11.39
CA THR A 30 4.70 -18.57 -10.17
C THR A 30 6.11 -18.07 -10.44
N PRO A 31 6.51 -16.91 -9.97
CA PRO A 31 7.88 -16.49 -10.19
C PRO A 31 8.78 -17.33 -9.32
N GLN A 32 9.73 -18.00 -9.95
CA GLN A 32 10.94 -18.54 -9.29
C GLN A 32 11.84 -17.37 -8.85
N ARG A 33 11.22 -16.25 -8.48
CA ARG A 33 11.86 -15.00 -8.10
C ARG A 33 12.05 -14.98 -6.59
N SER A 34 13.28 -14.75 -6.15
CA SER A 34 13.52 -14.48 -4.73
C SER A 34 12.75 -13.24 -4.31
N LEU A 35 11.95 -13.36 -3.26
CA LEU A 35 11.22 -12.23 -2.71
C LEU A 35 12.19 -11.15 -2.21
N PRO A 36 11.86 -9.86 -2.33
CA PRO A 36 12.67 -8.74 -1.85
C PRO A 36 12.61 -8.55 -0.33
N PHE A 37 12.15 -9.55 0.41
CA PHE A 37 12.01 -9.58 1.87
C PHE A 37 12.07 -11.00 2.39
N MET A 38 12.36 -11.15 3.67
CA MET A 38 12.36 -12.43 4.38
C MET A 38 11.87 -12.27 5.82
N ALA A 39 11.45 -13.36 6.44
CA ALA A 39 11.12 -13.35 7.87
C ALA A 39 12.30 -12.86 8.71
N GLY A 40 12.01 -12.06 9.73
CA GLY A 40 12.97 -11.32 10.53
C GLY A 40 13.22 -9.89 10.04
N GLU A 41 12.72 -9.50 8.85
CA GLU A 41 12.79 -8.11 8.40
C GLU A 41 12.04 -7.20 9.39
N TRP A 42 12.66 -6.09 9.73
CA TRP A 42 12.07 -5.12 10.65
C TRP A 42 12.41 -3.71 10.25
N PHE A 43 11.43 -2.81 10.30
CA PHE A 43 11.56 -1.39 10.03
C PHE A 43 11.03 -0.55 11.18
N GLN A 44 11.64 0.62 11.36
CA GLN A 44 11.08 1.71 12.14
C GLN A 44 11.05 2.97 11.29
N PHE A 45 9.90 3.59 11.24
CA PHE A 45 9.66 4.85 10.56
C PHE A 45 9.41 5.96 11.58
N ARG A 46 9.94 7.14 11.30
CA ARG A 46 9.69 8.37 12.04
C ARG A 46 8.71 9.23 11.28
N ILE A 47 7.62 9.62 11.93
CA ILE A 47 6.60 10.49 11.36
C ILE A 47 6.78 11.87 11.99
N HIS A 48 6.94 12.88 11.15
CA HIS A 48 7.22 14.23 11.63
C HIS A 48 6.59 15.31 10.75
N TYR A 49 6.30 16.45 11.36
CA TYR A 49 5.88 17.68 10.71
C TYR A 49 6.95 18.76 10.91
N GLY A 50 7.61 19.17 9.85
CA GLY A 50 8.79 20.03 9.94
C GLY A 50 9.86 19.42 10.85
N ILE A 51 10.23 20.13 11.91
CA ILE A 51 11.21 19.69 12.93
C ILE A 51 10.58 18.87 14.07
N PHE A 52 9.24 18.86 14.18
CA PHE A 52 8.54 18.23 15.28
C PHE A 52 8.30 16.74 15.00
N ASN A 53 8.85 15.87 15.87
CA ASN A 53 8.54 14.45 15.84
C ASN A 53 7.14 14.24 16.41
N ALA A 54 6.26 13.61 15.64
CA ALA A 54 4.89 13.34 16.04
C ALA A 54 4.71 11.89 16.50
N SER A 55 5.33 10.91 15.78
CA SER A 55 5.03 9.51 15.96
C SER A 55 6.17 8.62 15.47
N TYR A 56 6.15 7.36 15.88
CA TYR A 56 6.91 6.28 15.29
C TYR A 56 5.97 5.15 14.87
N ALA A 57 6.31 4.52 13.75
CA ALA A 57 5.68 3.29 13.31
C ALA A 57 6.74 2.20 13.14
N THR A 58 6.41 0.96 13.50
CA THR A 58 7.24 -0.22 13.25
C THR A 58 6.51 -1.21 12.37
N LEU A 59 7.27 -1.97 11.60
CA LEU A 59 6.80 -3.05 10.77
C LEU A 59 7.74 -4.23 10.94
N GLU A 60 7.22 -5.38 11.34
CA GLU A 60 7.96 -6.61 11.56
C GLU A 60 7.37 -7.74 10.72
N LEU A 61 8.21 -8.56 10.11
CA LEU A 61 7.81 -9.72 9.33
C LEU A 61 8.31 -11.01 9.99
N THR A 62 7.40 -11.91 10.35
CA THR A 62 7.72 -13.19 10.98
C THR A 62 7.10 -14.34 10.20
N LYS A 63 7.56 -15.58 10.47
CA LYS A 63 6.87 -16.79 10.04
C LYS A 63 5.76 -17.14 11.02
N ASP A 64 4.64 -17.64 10.50
CA ASP A 64 3.50 -18.10 11.28
C ASP A 64 2.72 -19.18 10.51
N SER A 65 1.57 -19.60 11.04
CA SER A 65 0.65 -20.50 10.35
C SER A 65 -0.82 -20.10 10.61
N VAL A 66 -1.63 -20.20 9.57
CA VAL A 66 -3.08 -20.02 9.66
C VAL A 66 -3.75 -21.31 9.24
N ASN A 67 -4.49 -21.96 10.16
CA ASN A 67 -5.13 -23.27 9.94
C ASN A 67 -4.16 -24.34 9.42
N GLY A 68 -2.90 -24.34 9.91
CA GLY A 68 -1.86 -25.27 9.49
C GLY A 68 -1.18 -24.94 8.17
N ILE A 69 -1.55 -23.84 7.51
CA ILE A 69 -0.90 -23.34 6.29
C ILE A 69 0.21 -22.39 6.69
N PRO A 70 1.48 -22.63 6.28
CA PRO A 70 2.58 -21.70 6.52
C PRO A 70 2.32 -20.34 5.86
N VAL A 71 2.54 -19.25 6.59
CA VAL A 71 2.33 -17.87 6.15
C VAL A 71 3.46 -16.97 6.61
N LEU A 72 3.56 -15.81 6.00
CA LEU A 72 4.26 -14.67 6.58
C LEU A 72 3.26 -13.81 7.34
N HIS A 73 3.65 -13.39 8.54
CA HIS A 73 2.89 -12.51 9.41
C HIS A 73 3.61 -11.17 9.50
N ALA A 74 2.99 -10.12 8.96
CA ALA A 74 3.47 -8.76 9.09
C ALA A 74 2.69 -8.03 10.18
N LYS A 75 3.44 -7.47 11.15
CA LYS A 75 2.93 -6.71 12.31
C LYS A 75 3.29 -5.25 12.15
N GLY A 76 2.29 -4.40 12.08
CA GLY A 76 2.42 -2.95 12.08
C GLY A 76 1.99 -2.37 13.42
N TYR A 77 2.81 -1.49 13.99
CA TYR A 77 2.45 -0.75 15.19
C TYR A 77 2.79 0.73 15.01
N GLY A 78 1.83 1.60 15.28
CA GLY A 78 1.98 3.06 15.22
C GLY A 78 1.62 3.71 16.54
N THR A 79 2.45 4.65 17.01
CA THR A 79 2.16 5.39 18.26
C THR A 79 2.68 6.81 18.21
N THR A 80 1.89 7.75 18.70
CA THR A 80 2.34 9.11 18.98
C THR A 80 3.25 9.16 20.19
N THR A 81 4.23 10.06 20.15
CA THR A 81 5.25 10.19 21.20
C THR A 81 5.40 11.63 21.68
N GLY A 82 5.99 11.80 22.86
CA GLY A 82 6.30 13.11 23.44
C GLY A 82 5.07 14.01 23.57
N LEU A 83 5.22 15.28 23.25
CA LEU A 83 4.16 16.29 23.35
C LEU A 83 2.98 15.99 22.40
N ALA A 84 3.22 15.37 21.24
CA ALA A 84 2.16 15.05 20.29
C ALA A 84 1.10 14.13 20.91
N ARG A 85 1.50 13.20 21.80
CA ARG A 85 0.57 12.28 22.49
C ARG A 85 -0.42 13.00 23.41
N TRP A 86 -0.04 14.17 23.94
CA TRP A 86 -0.92 14.96 24.81
C TRP A 86 -2.05 15.64 24.04
N PHE A 87 -1.82 15.96 22.77
CA PHE A 87 -2.79 16.63 21.91
C PHE A 87 -3.60 15.64 21.07
N PHE A 88 -2.97 14.55 20.65
CA PHE A 88 -3.62 13.53 19.81
C PHE A 88 -2.94 12.18 20.04
N LYS A 89 -3.57 11.34 20.85
CA LYS A 89 -3.11 9.98 21.12
C LYS A 89 -3.41 9.12 19.89
N VAL A 90 -2.38 8.44 19.37
CA VAL A 90 -2.51 7.36 18.40
C VAL A 90 -1.90 6.10 18.98
N GLU A 91 -2.62 4.99 18.83
CA GLU A 91 -2.15 3.66 19.20
C GLU A 91 -2.81 2.65 18.26
N ASP A 92 -2.08 2.31 17.20
CA ASP A 92 -2.60 1.53 16.09
C ASP A 92 -1.84 0.22 15.94
N HIS A 93 -2.59 -0.88 15.82
CA HIS A 93 -2.10 -2.21 15.55
C HIS A 93 -2.71 -2.73 14.24
N TYR A 94 -1.85 -3.22 13.38
CA TYR A 94 -2.22 -3.86 12.12
C TYR A 94 -1.48 -5.18 11.99
N ASP A 95 -2.21 -6.25 11.73
CA ASP A 95 -1.64 -7.57 11.47
C ASP A 95 -2.17 -8.09 10.14
N THR A 96 -1.29 -8.66 9.31
CA THR A 96 -1.69 -9.40 8.12
C THR A 96 -0.95 -10.72 8.03
N TYR A 97 -1.67 -11.77 7.68
CA TYR A 97 -1.17 -13.11 7.45
C TYR A 97 -1.36 -13.44 5.98
N PHE A 98 -0.27 -13.60 5.24
CA PHE A 98 -0.31 -13.76 3.81
C PHE A 98 0.55 -14.92 3.31
N ASP A 99 0.18 -15.44 2.13
CA ASP A 99 0.89 -16.54 1.48
C ASP A 99 2.36 -16.20 1.22
N GLU A 100 3.27 -17.10 1.59
CA GLU A 100 4.72 -16.89 1.44
C GLU A 100 5.18 -16.72 -0.01
N LYS A 101 4.43 -17.24 -1.00
CA LYS A 101 4.80 -17.22 -2.42
C LYS A 101 4.00 -16.22 -3.23
N LYS A 102 2.67 -16.23 -3.05
CA LYS A 102 1.74 -15.38 -3.81
C LYS A 102 1.57 -14.00 -3.22
N VAL A 103 1.97 -13.82 -1.94
CA VAL A 103 1.82 -12.55 -1.20
C VAL A 103 0.36 -12.07 -1.23
N ILE A 104 -0.60 -12.98 -1.07
CA ILE A 104 -2.02 -12.67 -0.97
C ILE A 104 -2.48 -12.90 0.47
N PRO A 105 -3.29 -12.00 1.05
CA PRO A 105 -3.68 -12.10 2.45
C PRO A 105 -4.72 -13.20 2.67
N TYR A 106 -4.60 -13.91 3.80
CA TYR A 106 -5.63 -14.82 4.32
C TYR A 106 -6.40 -14.18 5.46
N TRP A 107 -5.71 -13.40 6.31
CA TRP A 107 -6.31 -12.80 7.47
C TRP A 107 -5.68 -11.44 7.75
N PHE A 108 -6.49 -10.45 8.04
CA PHE A 108 -6.08 -9.09 8.38
C PHE A 108 -6.81 -8.63 9.63
N ILE A 109 -6.09 -8.00 10.55
CA ILE A 109 -6.60 -7.40 11.77
C ILE A 109 -6.24 -5.93 11.76
N ARG A 110 -7.22 -5.10 12.13
CA ARG A 110 -7.05 -3.67 12.35
C ARG A 110 -7.63 -3.32 13.71
N ASP A 111 -6.77 -2.91 14.63
CA ASP A 111 -7.13 -2.43 15.97
C ASP A 111 -6.48 -1.09 16.20
N ILE A 112 -7.26 -0.01 16.17
CA ILE A 112 -6.78 1.38 16.20
C ILE A 112 -7.49 2.22 17.23
N ASP A 113 -6.73 3.16 17.82
CA ASP A 113 -7.22 4.26 18.68
C ASP A 113 -6.54 5.57 18.26
N GLU A 114 -7.26 6.38 17.48
CA GLU A 114 -6.80 7.64 16.92
C GLU A 114 -7.59 8.81 17.56
N GLY A 115 -7.11 9.32 18.69
CA GLY A 115 -7.74 10.45 19.39
C GLY A 115 -9.17 10.17 19.86
N GLY A 116 -9.46 8.91 20.22
CA GLY A 116 -10.79 8.45 20.62
C GLY A 116 -11.64 7.91 19.47
N TYR A 117 -11.18 7.99 18.22
CA TYR A 117 -11.75 7.22 17.14
C TYR A 117 -11.16 5.81 17.18
N THR A 118 -12.00 4.83 17.45
CA THR A 118 -11.59 3.42 17.53
C THR A 118 -12.14 2.60 16.36
N LYS A 119 -11.44 1.55 15.99
CA LYS A 119 -11.91 0.57 15.04
C LYS A 119 -11.23 -0.77 15.29
N ASN A 120 -12.00 -1.81 15.50
CA ASN A 120 -11.48 -3.15 15.69
C ASN A 120 -12.16 -4.12 14.71
N LEU A 121 -11.39 -4.54 13.67
CA LEU A 121 -11.86 -5.36 12.56
C LEU A 121 -10.98 -6.58 12.38
N GLU A 122 -11.61 -7.73 12.11
CA GLU A 122 -10.99 -8.92 11.56
C GLU A 122 -11.54 -9.17 10.15
N ILE A 123 -10.68 -9.42 9.18
CA ILE A 123 -11.06 -9.73 7.79
C ILE A 123 -10.43 -11.05 7.37
N ASN A 124 -11.24 -12.03 7.04
CA ASN A 124 -10.78 -13.27 6.43
C ASN A 124 -11.06 -13.24 4.94
N PHE A 125 -10.02 -13.48 4.14
CA PHE A 125 -10.06 -13.46 2.68
C PHE A 125 -10.25 -14.89 2.12
N ASP A 126 -11.29 -15.09 1.33
CA ASP A 126 -11.48 -16.30 0.50
C ASP A 126 -11.25 -15.91 -0.97
N HIS A 127 -10.01 -16.03 -1.40
CA HIS A 127 -9.61 -15.69 -2.78
C HIS A 127 -10.15 -16.65 -3.83
N HIS A 128 -10.56 -17.89 -3.44
CA HIS A 128 -11.18 -18.83 -4.37
C HIS A 128 -12.60 -18.40 -4.75
N LYS A 129 -13.31 -17.75 -3.82
CA LYS A 129 -14.68 -17.26 -4.02
C LYS A 129 -14.74 -15.75 -4.25
N ASN A 130 -13.60 -15.06 -4.18
CA ASN A 130 -13.52 -13.59 -4.20
C ASN A 130 -14.43 -12.95 -3.14
N LEU A 131 -14.28 -13.42 -1.89
CA LEU A 131 -15.04 -12.93 -0.75
C LEU A 131 -14.12 -12.46 0.38
N ALA A 132 -14.52 -11.40 1.08
CA ALA A 132 -13.97 -10.97 2.35
C ALA A 132 -15.04 -11.10 3.43
N HIS A 133 -14.75 -11.88 4.47
CA HIS A 133 -15.61 -12.04 5.64
C HIS A 133 -15.11 -11.09 6.73
N VAL A 134 -15.84 -10.01 6.92
CA VAL A 134 -15.50 -8.95 7.87
C VAL A 134 -16.25 -9.14 9.16
N LYS A 135 -15.54 -9.16 10.29
CA LYS A 135 -16.07 -9.15 11.64
C LYS A 135 -15.67 -7.82 12.29
N ASN A 136 -16.66 -7.01 12.61
CA ASN A 136 -16.48 -5.81 13.42
C ASN A 136 -16.65 -6.18 14.90
N LEU A 137 -15.56 -6.14 15.65
CA LEU A 137 -15.54 -6.58 17.06
C LEU A 137 -16.21 -5.57 17.99
N GLU A 138 -16.17 -4.28 17.67
CA GLU A 138 -16.81 -3.23 18.47
C GLU A 138 -18.34 -3.31 18.39
N LYS A 139 -18.86 -3.59 17.17
CA LYS A 139 -20.30 -3.68 16.93
C LYS A 139 -20.86 -5.09 17.01
N ASN A 140 -19.99 -6.09 17.19
CA ASN A 140 -20.34 -7.51 17.11
C ASN A 140 -21.12 -7.88 15.81
N GLU A 141 -20.73 -7.25 14.68
CA GLU A 141 -21.33 -7.45 13.38
C GLU A 141 -20.45 -8.33 12.49
N LYS A 142 -21.07 -9.17 11.66
CA LYS A 142 -20.41 -9.95 10.61
C LYS A 142 -21.04 -9.65 9.27
N LYS A 143 -20.22 -9.33 8.27
CA LYS A 143 -20.67 -9.06 6.90
C LYS A 143 -19.72 -9.69 5.91
N THR A 144 -20.25 -10.09 4.75
CA THR A 144 -19.46 -10.65 3.65
C THR A 144 -19.53 -9.71 2.46
N TYR A 145 -18.38 -9.46 1.84
CA TYR A 145 -18.23 -8.56 0.71
C TYR A 145 -17.60 -9.30 -0.46
N LYS A 146 -18.00 -8.96 -1.68
CA LYS A 146 -17.27 -9.38 -2.88
C LYS A 146 -16.00 -8.57 -2.98
N ILE A 147 -14.89 -9.23 -3.29
CA ILE A 147 -13.59 -8.58 -3.50
C ILE A 147 -13.10 -8.81 -4.93
N ALA A 148 -12.22 -7.94 -5.40
CA ALA A 148 -11.54 -8.12 -6.66
C ALA A 148 -10.51 -9.25 -6.58
N ASP A 149 -10.09 -9.79 -7.73
CA ASP A 149 -9.05 -10.80 -7.81
C ASP A 149 -7.75 -10.31 -7.16
N ASN A 150 -7.11 -11.17 -6.37
CA ASN A 150 -5.86 -10.87 -5.66
C ASN A 150 -5.93 -9.59 -4.80
N ALA A 151 -7.12 -9.27 -4.26
CA ALA A 151 -7.30 -8.09 -3.40
C ALA A 151 -6.36 -8.15 -2.21
N GLN A 152 -5.65 -7.04 -1.97
CA GLN A 152 -4.72 -6.86 -0.87
C GLN A 152 -5.40 -6.08 0.27
N ASP A 153 -5.00 -6.35 1.51
CA ASP A 153 -5.22 -5.44 2.62
C ASP A 153 -4.13 -4.34 2.64
N LEU A 154 -4.22 -3.42 3.59
CA LEU A 154 -3.29 -2.30 3.71
C LEU A 154 -1.83 -2.75 3.91
N MET A 155 -1.60 -3.80 4.68
CA MET A 155 -0.26 -4.28 5.04
C MET A 155 0.31 -5.24 4.00
N SER A 156 -0.51 -6.17 3.50
CA SER A 156 -0.08 -7.08 2.43
C SER A 156 0.23 -6.33 1.13
N ALA A 157 -0.47 -5.22 0.85
CA ALA A 157 -0.20 -4.35 -0.30
C ALA A 157 1.26 -3.85 -0.33
N PHE A 158 1.83 -3.51 0.83
CA PHE A 158 3.23 -3.11 0.95
C PHE A 158 4.19 -4.21 0.46
N TYR A 159 3.99 -5.45 0.88
CA TYR A 159 4.81 -6.59 0.47
C TYR A 159 4.53 -7.01 -0.97
N TYR A 160 3.26 -6.98 -1.37
CA TYR A 160 2.86 -7.30 -2.75
C TYR A 160 3.49 -6.35 -3.77
N LEU A 161 3.45 -5.05 -3.52
CA LEU A 161 4.09 -4.05 -4.39
C LEU A 161 5.60 -4.23 -4.50
N ARG A 162 6.27 -4.68 -3.45
CA ARG A 162 7.71 -5.01 -3.48
C ARG A 162 7.98 -6.28 -4.26
N ALA A 163 7.15 -7.34 -4.06
CA ALA A 163 7.29 -8.63 -4.73
C ALA A 163 6.98 -8.56 -6.23
N TYR A 164 5.93 -7.82 -6.59
CA TYR A 164 5.41 -7.73 -7.97
C TYR A 164 5.76 -6.40 -8.64
N TYR A 165 6.85 -5.77 -8.21
CA TYR A 165 7.40 -4.63 -8.92
C TYR A 165 7.73 -5.02 -10.36
N PRO A 166 7.37 -4.20 -11.38
CA PRO A 166 7.63 -4.51 -12.79
C PRO A 166 9.08 -4.86 -13.08
N ASP A 167 9.31 -5.93 -13.84
CA ASP A 167 10.65 -6.43 -14.17
C ASP A 167 11.39 -5.56 -15.19
N HIS A 168 10.63 -4.84 -16.01
CA HIS A 168 11.20 -3.93 -16.98
C HIS A 168 11.54 -2.58 -16.34
N LYS A 169 12.47 -1.86 -16.95
CA LYS A 169 12.80 -0.49 -16.53
C LYS A 169 11.61 0.43 -16.79
N LEU A 170 11.01 0.93 -15.72
CA LEU A 170 9.89 1.87 -15.80
C LEU A 170 10.27 3.15 -16.52
N LYS A 171 9.37 3.66 -17.34
CA LYS A 171 9.48 4.99 -17.95
C LYS A 171 8.75 6.03 -17.10
N PRO A 172 9.20 7.29 -17.06
CA PRO A 172 8.47 8.36 -16.39
C PRO A 172 7.01 8.43 -16.86
N ASN A 173 6.09 8.58 -15.91
CA ASN A 173 4.65 8.55 -16.05
C ASN A 173 4.01 7.17 -16.28
N GLU A 174 4.80 6.10 -16.36
CA GLU A 174 4.26 4.75 -16.37
C GLU A 174 3.56 4.43 -15.04
N THR A 175 2.45 3.71 -15.11
CA THR A 175 1.63 3.36 -13.93
C THR A 175 1.45 1.85 -13.83
N PHE A 176 1.43 1.34 -12.61
CA PHE A 176 0.97 -0.01 -12.31
C PHE A 176 -0.02 0.04 -11.13
N SER A 177 -0.83 -0.99 -10.99
CA SER A 177 -1.92 -1.00 -10.03
C SER A 177 -2.10 -2.34 -9.36
N ILE A 178 -2.69 -2.30 -8.16
CA ILE A 178 -3.12 -3.46 -7.41
C ILE A 178 -4.57 -3.27 -6.95
N ASN A 179 -5.29 -4.37 -6.79
CA ASN A 179 -6.60 -4.35 -6.14
C ASN A 179 -6.41 -4.37 -4.63
N MET A 180 -7.19 -3.58 -3.93
CA MET A 180 -7.21 -3.53 -2.46
C MET A 180 -8.64 -3.65 -1.95
N PHE A 181 -8.79 -4.25 -0.78
CA PHE A 181 -10.03 -4.22 -0.01
C PHE A 181 -9.73 -3.59 1.35
N PHE A 182 -10.35 -2.44 1.62
CA PHE A 182 -10.14 -1.68 2.84
C PHE A 182 -11.42 -0.91 3.19
N ASP A 183 -11.73 -0.78 4.48
CA ASP A 183 -12.93 -0.07 4.99
C ASP A 183 -14.22 -0.49 4.27
N TYR A 184 -14.39 -1.82 4.05
CA TYR A 184 -15.56 -2.45 3.42
C TYR A 184 -15.73 -2.20 1.91
N GLU A 185 -14.74 -1.60 1.25
CA GLU A 185 -14.80 -1.22 -0.16
C GLU A 185 -13.60 -1.76 -0.95
N ASN A 186 -13.81 -1.99 -2.26
CA ASN A 186 -12.74 -2.30 -3.18
C ASN A 186 -12.14 -1.02 -3.74
N TYR A 187 -10.82 -0.98 -3.82
CA TYR A 187 -10.07 0.13 -4.38
C TYR A 187 -9.07 -0.38 -5.41
N VAL A 188 -8.83 0.41 -6.45
CA VAL A 188 -7.67 0.23 -7.31
C VAL A 188 -6.61 1.23 -6.86
N PHE A 189 -5.55 0.71 -6.23
CA PHE A 189 -4.40 1.50 -5.85
C PHE A 189 -3.40 1.53 -7.00
N LYS A 190 -3.01 2.71 -7.42
CA LYS A 190 -2.07 2.93 -8.53
C LYS A 190 -0.82 3.63 -8.07
N MET A 191 0.31 3.25 -8.67
CA MET A 191 1.60 3.89 -8.47
C MET A 191 2.06 4.46 -9.81
N LYS A 192 2.28 5.78 -9.88
CA LYS A 192 2.87 6.45 -11.05
C LYS A 192 4.35 6.67 -10.80
N TYR A 193 5.18 6.16 -11.68
CA TYR A 193 6.62 6.38 -11.62
C TYR A 193 6.98 7.78 -12.11
N LEU A 194 7.75 8.52 -11.33
CA LEU A 194 8.17 9.89 -11.64
C LEU A 194 9.65 9.98 -12.05
N GLY A 195 10.41 8.90 -11.94
CA GLY A 195 11.85 8.87 -12.21
C GLY A 195 12.66 8.43 -11.01
N THR A 196 13.97 8.58 -11.08
CA THR A 196 14.91 8.32 -9.98
C THR A 196 15.50 9.62 -9.47
N GLU A 197 15.82 9.64 -8.17
CA GLU A 197 16.58 10.73 -7.59
C GLU A 197 17.49 10.20 -6.46
N ILE A 198 18.53 10.95 -6.13
CA ILE A 198 19.39 10.67 -4.98
C ILE A 198 18.80 11.43 -3.80
N LEU A 199 18.36 10.69 -2.78
CA LEU A 199 17.76 11.24 -1.59
C LEU A 199 18.81 11.29 -0.46
N SER A 200 19.03 12.46 0.12
CA SER A 200 19.83 12.59 1.33
C SER A 200 19.03 12.08 2.52
N THR A 201 19.59 11.12 3.24
CA THR A 201 18.98 10.44 4.38
C THR A 201 19.93 10.40 5.57
N LYS A 202 19.45 9.97 6.73
CA LYS A 202 20.33 9.74 7.88
C LYS A 202 21.38 8.63 7.64
N PHE A 203 21.18 7.76 6.65
CA PHE A 203 22.10 6.68 6.28
C PHE A 203 23.14 7.12 5.25
N GLY A 204 23.04 8.35 4.74
CA GLY A 204 23.80 8.88 3.60
C GLY A 204 22.93 9.08 2.37
N ASN A 205 23.55 9.22 1.21
CA ASN A 205 22.87 9.40 -0.06
C ASN A 205 22.37 8.07 -0.59
N VAL A 206 21.07 7.95 -0.85
CA VAL A 206 20.42 6.74 -1.34
C VAL A 206 19.77 7.01 -2.67
N ARG A 207 20.09 6.20 -3.68
CA ARG A 207 19.38 6.22 -4.96
C ARG A 207 17.99 5.65 -4.78
N CYS A 208 16.97 6.43 -5.10
CA CYS A 208 15.58 6.08 -4.94
C CYS A 208 14.79 6.21 -6.24
N MET A 209 13.85 5.33 -6.43
CA MET A 209 12.74 5.49 -7.37
C MET A 209 11.68 6.34 -6.70
N LYS A 210 11.14 7.31 -7.43
CA LYS A 210 10.14 8.24 -6.97
C LYS A 210 8.79 7.91 -7.57
N PHE A 211 7.77 7.83 -6.72
CA PHE A 211 6.42 7.47 -7.12
C PHE A 211 5.39 8.47 -6.58
N ARG A 212 4.26 8.53 -7.29
CA ARG A 212 3.05 9.18 -6.82
C ARG A 212 1.95 8.12 -6.68
N PRO A 213 1.48 7.86 -5.46
CA PRO A 213 0.34 6.97 -5.24
C PRO A 213 -0.98 7.64 -5.62
N TYR A 214 -1.91 6.83 -6.14
CA TYR A 214 -3.29 7.21 -6.42
C TYR A 214 -4.22 6.16 -5.85
N VAL A 215 -5.33 6.60 -5.31
CA VAL A 215 -6.44 5.72 -4.94
C VAL A 215 -7.62 6.02 -5.84
N GLN A 216 -8.10 5.01 -6.55
CA GLN A 216 -9.33 5.08 -7.32
C GLN A 216 -10.42 4.35 -6.53
N SER A 217 -11.37 5.08 -5.97
CA SER A 217 -12.63 4.52 -5.49
C SER A 217 -13.74 4.80 -6.50
N GLU A 218 -14.81 4.01 -6.46
CA GLU A 218 -15.99 4.22 -7.34
C GLU A 218 -16.59 5.62 -7.21
N ARG A 219 -16.29 6.35 -6.13
CA ARG A 219 -16.89 7.64 -5.79
C ARG A 219 -16.02 8.85 -6.01
N VAL A 220 -14.69 8.72 -6.07
CA VAL A 220 -13.80 9.89 -6.18
C VAL A 220 -12.47 9.53 -6.83
N PHE A 221 -12.22 10.08 -8.03
CA PHE A 221 -10.86 10.27 -8.55
C PHE A 221 -10.20 11.40 -7.75
N ARG A 222 -9.31 11.09 -6.83
CA ARG A 222 -8.41 12.10 -6.27
C ARG A 222 -6.99 11.71 -6.60
N GLU A 223 -6.45 12.35 -7.63
CA GLU A 223 -5.02 12.51 -7.77
C GLU A 223 -4.55 13.29 -6.55
N GLN A 224 -4.00 12.60 -5.57
CA GLN A 224 -3.34 13.29 -4.45
C GLN A 224 -1.97 13.73 -4.94
N GLU A 225 -1.92 14.81 -5.72
CA GLU A 225 -0.65 15.43 -6.16
C GLU A 225 0.26 15.77 -4.98
N SER A 226 -0.30 15.81 -3.78
CA SER A 226 0.39 16.10 -2.53
C SER A 226 1.26 14.96 -1.98
N VAL A 227 1.05 13.69 -2.42
CA VAL A 227 1.80 12.55 -1.85
C VAL A 227 2.90 12.08 -2.79
N THR A 228 4.11 11.96 -2.25
CA THR A 228 5.27 11.40 -2.96
C THR A 228 5.91 10.31 -2.11
N LEU A 229 6.29 9.20 -2.75
CA LEU A 229 6.94 8.06 -2.13
C LEU A 229 8.28 7.80 -2.79
N TRP A 230 9.33 7.62 -2.00
CA TRP A 230 10.67 7.23 -2.43
C TRP A 230 10.97 5.82 -1.94
N ILE A 231 11.32 4.96 -2.87
CA ILE A 231 11.64 3.54 -2.64
C ILE A 231 13.07 3.29 -3.10
N THR A 232 13.86 2.49 -2.38
CA THR A 232 15.24 2.17 -2.79
C THR A 232 15.27 1.55 -4.18
N ASP A 233 16.22 2.01 -5.00
CA ASP A 233 16.50 1.44 -6.34
C ASP A 233 17.50 0.29 -6.20
N ASP A 234 17.14 -0.73 -5.42
CA ASP A 234 17.95 -1.91 -5.12
C ASP A 234 17.10 -3.18 -5.03
N GLY A 235 17.70 -4.30 -4.59
CA GLY A 235 17.02 -5.58 -4.42
C GLY A 235 15.99 -5.61 -3.30
N ASN A 236 16.01 -4.66 -2.36
CA ASN A 236 15.12 -4.64 -1.20
C ASN A 236 13.80 -3.91 -1.48
N LYS A 237 13.79 -2.91 -2.37
CA LYS A 237 12.60 -2.11 -2.71
C LYS A 237 11.88 -1.54 -1.47
N ILE A 238 12.63 -1.01 -0.51
CA ILE A 238 12.05 -0.49 0.74
C ILE A 238 11.73 1.02 0.63
N PRO A 239 10.62 1.48 1.22
CA PRO A 239 10.31 2.90 1.29
C PRO A 239 11.31 3.60 2.22
N ILE A 240 11.92 4.66 1.72
CA ILE A 240 12.83 5.52 2.47
C ILE A 240 12.11 6.74 3.01
N ARG A 241 11.21 7.29 2.20
CA ARG A 241 10.41 8.47 2.56
C ARG A 241 9.05 8.43 1.90
N LEU A 242 8.02 8.77 2.67
CA LEU A 242 6.76 9.27 2.17
C LEU A 242 6.62 10.72 2.60
N LYS A 243 6.21 11.59 1.68
CA LYS A 243 5.92 13.01 1.95
C LYS A 243 4.51 13.32 1.49
N ALA A 244 3.71 13.89 2.37
CA ALA A 244 2.41 14.45 2.05
C ALA A 244 2.46 15.97 2.24
N ASP A 245 2.30 16.71 1.14
CA ASP A 245 2.23 18.16 1.16
C ASP A 245 0.85 18.61 1.67
N LEU A 246 0.83 19.54 2.60
CA LEU A 246 -0.36 20.17 3.16
C LEU A 246 -0.44 21.61 2.70
N VAL A 247 -1.57 22.27 2.95
CA VAL A 247 -1.72 23.71 2.69
C VAL A 247 -0.60 24.52 3.37
N PHE A 248 -0.20 24.08 4.56
CA PHE A 248 0.97 24.63 5.27
C PHE A 248 1.92 23.51 5.64
N GLY A 249 3.14 23.50 5.08
CA GLY A 249 4.17 22.51 5.39
C GLY A 249 3.92 21.12 4.77
N SER A 250 4.52 20.10 5.40
CA SER A 250 4.36 18.71 4.96
C SER A 250 4.53 17.73 6.12
N ILE A 251 3.78 16.64 6.08
CA ILE A 251 4.05 15.47 6.91
C ILE A 251 5.04 14.58 6.15
N LYS A 252 6.05 14.08 6.86
CA LYS A 252 7.01 13.13 6.33
C LYS A 252 7.05 11.89 7.20
N VAL A 253 7.20 10.75 6.53
CA VAL A 253 7.47 9.45 7.13
C VAL A 253 8.82 9.01 6.61
N ASP A 254 9.84 9.01 7.43
CA ASP A 254 11.22 8.66 7.07
C ASP A 254 11.61 7.32 7.68
N LEU A 255 12.31 6.47 6.91
CA LEU A 255 12.93 5.27 7.44
C LEU A 255 13.98 5.67 8.49
N GLU A 256 13.79 5.19 9.72
CA GLU A 256 14.64 5.52 10.86
C GLU A 256 15.62 4.40 11.21
N LYS A 257 15.17 3.14 11.14
CA LYS A 257 15.98 1.95 11.40
C LYS A 257 15.47 0.78 10.57
N PHE A 258 16.34 -0.18 10.31
CA PHE A 258 15.99 -1.43 9.67
C PHE A 258 16.87 -2.59 10.17
N LYS A 259 16.39 -3.83 9.99
CA LYS A 259 17.12 -5.07 10.27
C LYS A 259 16.78 -6.13 9.23
N ASN A 260 17.70 -7.05 9.03
CA ASN A 260 17.52 -8.30 8.29
C ASN A 260 16.99 -8.11 6.87
N LEU A 261 17.65 -7.24 6.10
CA LEU A 261 17.35 -7.07 4.68
C LEU A 261 17.86 -8.27 3.86
N VAL A 262 17.15 -8.60 2.79
CA VAL A 262 17.52 -9.68 1.85
C VAL A 262 18.80 -9.34 1.08
N ALA A 263 18.99 -8.07 0.72
CA ALA A 263 20.14 -7.59 -0.02
C ALA A 263 20.84 -6.45 0.74
N PRO A 264 22.14 -6.20 0.47
CA PRO A 264 22.84 -5.06 1.06
C PRO A 264 22.14 -3.74 0.80
N PHE A 265 22.01 -2.91 1.82
CA PHE A 265 21.51 -1.54 1.68
C PHE A 265 22.55 -0.69 0.97
N LYS A 266 22.18 -0.13 -0.19
CA LYS A 266 23.12 0.60 -1.05
C LYS A 266 23.15 2.09 -0.72
N ILE A 267 24.31 2.57 -0.27
CA ILE A 267 24.62 3.99 -0.06
C ILE A 267 25.51 4.46 -1.21
N GLN A 268 25.27 5.65 -1.73
CA GLN A 268 26.15 6.28 -2.72
C GLN A 268 27.14 7.18 -2.00
N PHE A 269 28.42 6.96 -2.26
CA PHE A 269 29.48 7.86 -1.85
C PHE A 269 29.70 8.89 -2.95
N ASN A 270 29.84 10.17 -2.58
CA ASN A 270 30.18 11.24 -3.50
C ASN A 270 31.68 11.15 -3.88
#